data_a573217ec4e2497c13480b9f93406186
#
_entry.id   a573217ec4e2497c13480b9f93406186
#
_cell.length_a   1.000
_cell.length_b   1.000
_cell.length_c   1.000
_cell.angle_alpha   90.00
_cell.angle_beta   90.00
_cell.angle_gamma   90.00
#
_symmetry.space_group_name_H-M   'P 1'
#
loop_
_entity.id
_entity.type
_entity.pdbx_description
1 polymer ?
#
loop_
_entity_poly.entity_id
_entity_poly.type
_entity_poly.pdbx_seq_one_letter_code
_entity_poly.pdbx_strand_id
1 'polypeptide(L)'
;MPCERVGQWVSSRLYPSRVVVIADETIIASHERLFDRDQVSFDGQHYIPLIERKPGALRNGAPFADLPKPLLLLKRGLRRHTNGDRVMTQVLAAVPVAGLDAVLVAVELVLESGSLSADHILNVLARLTSTAAPPSAETSLQLKVAPVANTARYDRLRTTDEETRNA
;
A
#
# COMPACT_ATOMS: atom_id res chain seq x y z
N MET A 1 -0.04 20.07 7.12
CA MET A 1 -0.50 20.76 5.88
C MET A 1 0.04 20.00 4.68
N PRO A 2 -0.76 19.77 3.63
CA PRO A 2 -0.30 19.10 2.40
C PRO A 2 0.90 19.80 1.75
N CYS A 3 1.90 19.02 1.34
CA CYS A 3 3.14 19.55 0.76
C CYS A 3 2.93 20.28 -0.57
N GLU A 4 1.83 20.04 -1.26
CA GLU A 4 1.45 20.71 -2.51
C GLU A 4 1.06 22.18 -2.31
N ARG A 5 0.72 22.56 -1.08
CA ARG A 5 0.30 23.92 -0.71
C ARG A 5 1.47 24.76 -0.14
N VAL A 6 2.70 24.28 -0.25
CA VAL A 6 3.87 25.03 0.19
C VAL A 6 4.03 26.31 -0.62
N GLY A 7 4.20 27.47 0.07
CA GLY A 7 4.31 28.77 -0.55
C GLY A 7 2.97 29.45 -0.90
N GLN A 8 1.84 28.83 -0.58
CA GLN A 8 0.52 29.44 -0.74
C GLN A 8 0.03 30.07 0.57
N TRP A 9 -0.78 31.11 0.46
CA TRP A 9 -1.47 31.69 1.60
C TRP A 9 -2.59 30.77 2.06
N VAL A 10 -2.64 30.51 3.37
CA VAL A 10 -3.66 29.69 4.01
C VAL A 10 -4.22 30.41 5.23
N SER A 11 -5.46 30.15 5.55
CA SER A 11 -6.07 30.59 6.79
C SER A 11 -6.03 29.49 7.84
N SER A 12 -5.80 29.83 9.09
CA SER A 12 -5.86 28.88 10.20
C SER A 12 -6.98 29.25 11.18
N ARG A 13 -7.76 28.26 11.60
CA ARG A 13 -8.77 28.41 12.66
C ARG A 13 -8.33 27.57 13.86
N LEU A 14 -8.25 28.24 15.00
CA LEU A 14 -7.87 27.61 16.28
C LEU A 14 -9.15 27.28 17.06
N TYR A 15 -9.32 26.00 17.36
CA TYR A 15 -10.37 25.49 18.23
C TYR A 15 -9.77 25.00 19.56
N PRO A 16 -10.57 24.75 20.60
CA PRO A 16 -10.05 24.25 21.87
C PRO A 16 -9.22 22.99 21.74
N SER A 17 -9.62 22.01 20.89
CA SER A 17 -8.98 20.71 20.75
C SER A 17 -8.27 20.50 19.42
N ARG A 18 -8.43 21.39 18.45
CA ARG A 18 -7.88 21.20 17.09
C ARG A 18 -7.48 22.51 16.42
N VAL A 19 -6.59 22.40 15.46
CA VAL A 19 -6.19 23.45 14.54
C VAL A 19 -6.62 23.03 13.13
N VAL A 20 -7.36 23.87 12.44
CA VAL A 20 -7.86 23.63 11.09
C VAL A 20 -7.18 24.59 10.13
N VAL A 21 -6.63 24.07 9.04
CA VAL A 21 -5.98 24.84 7.97
C VAL A 21 -6.93 24.86 6.76
N ILE A 22 -7.15 26.05 6.22
CA ILE A 22 -8.10 26.31 5.14
C ILE A 22 -7.36 26.99 3.98
N ALA A 23 -7.53 26.48 2.78
CA ALA A 23 -7.14 27.12 1.54
C ALA A 23 -8.32 27.06 0.55
N ASP A 24 -8.52 28.12 -0.23
CA ASP A 24 -9.59 28.22 -1.23
C ASP A 24 -10.95 27.78 -0.66
N GLU A 25 -11.27 28.31 0.55
CA GLU A 25 -12.51 28.02 1.30
C GLU A 25 -12.70 26.54 1.71
N THR A 26 -11.70 25.67 1.42
CA THR A 26 -11.75 24.24 1.72
C THR A 26 -10.81 23.91 2.87
N ILE A 27 -11.26 23.03 3.78
CA ILE A 27 -10.39 22.50 4.84
C ILE A 27 -9.38 21.54 4.20
N ILE A 28 -8.10 21.91 4.27
CA ILE A 28 -6.98 21.12 3.71
C ILE A 28 -6.23 20.31 4.74
N ALA A 29 -6.36 20.64 6.02
CA ALA A 29 -5.79 19.88 7.12
C ALA A 29 -6.53 20.15 8.43
N SER A 30 -6.57 19.15 9.29
CA SER A 30 -7.03 19.26 10.67
C SER A 30 -6.08 18.48 11.57
N HIS A 31 -5.45 19.16 12.51
CA HIS A 31 -4.53 18.55 13.46
C HIS A 31 -5.06 18.72 14.89
N GLU A 32 -4.75 17.80 15.76
CA GLU A 32 -4.96 17.95 17.19
C GLU A 32 -4.13 19.13 17.70
N ARG A 33 -4.73 19.92 18.58
CA ARG A 33 -4.04 21.06 19.18
C ARG A 33 -3.09 20.59 20.26
N LEU A 34 -1.82 20.90 20.07
CA LEU A 34 -0.76 20.62 21.05
C LEU A 34 -0.60 21.84 21.96
N PHE A 35 -0.43 21.61 23.24
CA PHE A 35 -0.36 22.68 24.27
C PHE A 35 1.04 22.85 24.83
N ASP A 36 1.88 21.81 24.75
CA ASP A 36 3.23 21.87 25.23
C ASP A 36 4.19 22.47 24.18
N ARG A 37 5.34 22.93 24.64
CA ARG A 37 6.38 23.48 23.78
C ARG A 37 7.07 22.35 23.01
N ASP A 38 7.61 22.69 21.84
CA ASP A 38 8.47 21.84 21.00
C ASP A 38 7.79 20.54 20.50
N GLN A 39 6.46 20.45 20.62
CA GLN A 39 5.69 19.35 20.03
C GLN A 39 5.37 19.62 18.56
N VAL A 40 5.45 18.56 17.75
CA VAL A 40 5.13 18.61 16.32
C VAL A 40 4.19 17.46 15.97
N SER A 41 3.07 17.76 15.33
CA SER A 41 2.16 16.76 14.79
C SER A 41 2.34 16.64 13.29
N PHE A 42 2.69 15.45 12.83
CA PHE A 42 2.81 15.12 11.41
C PHE A 42 1.64 14.26 10.97
N ASP A 43 1.11 14.56 9.77
CA ASP A 43 0.24 13.68 9.03
C ASP A 43 1.03 13.16 7.83
N GLY A 44 1.33 11.86 7.81
CA GLY A 44 2.11 11.22 6.75
C GLY A 44 1.46 11.34 5.37
N GLN A 45 0.13 11.41 5.31
CA GLN A 45 -0.61 11.55 4.05
C GLN A 45 -0.27 12.85 3.32
N HIS A 46 -0.01 13.92 4.06
CA HIS A 46 0.37 15.21 3.50
C HIS A 46 1.69 15.20 2.70
N TYR A 47 2.51 14.17 2.90
CA TYR A 47 3.83 14.04 2.28
C TYR A 47 3.87 12.98 1.16
N ILE A 48 2.76 12.30 0.88
CA ILE A 48 2.70 11.27 -0.16
C ILE A 48 3.16 11.81 -1.52
N PRO A 49 2.68 12.96 -2.04
CA PRO A 49 3.13 13.50 -3.32
C PRO A 49 4.63 13.82 -3.35
N LEU A 50 5.22 14.13 -2.19
CA LEU A 50 6.66 14.37 -2.09
C LEU A 50 7.46 13.08 -2.23
N ILE A 51 7.04 12.00 -1.54
CA ILE A 51 7.74 10.71 -1.60
C ILE A 51 7.55 10.01 -2.95
N GLU A 52 6.45 10.24 -3.66
CA GLU A 52 6.27 9.75 -5.03
C GLU A 52 7.33 10.32 -5.97
N ARG A 53 7.68 11.61 -5.81
CA ARG A 53 8.75 12.26 -6.58
C ARG A 53 10.14 11.86 -6.07
N LYS A 54 10.31 11.64 -4.76
CA LYS A 54 11.59 11.36 -4.11
C LYS A 54 11.43 10.23 -3.08
N PRO A 55 11.35 8.96 -3.49
CA PRO A 55 11.16 7.81 -2.57
C PRO A 55 12.19 7.72 -1.45
N GLY A 56 13.43 8.17 -1.70
CA GLY A 56 14.48 8.20 -0.69
C GLY A 56 14.19 9.13 0.52
N ALA A 57 13.25 10.07 0.40
CA ALA A 57 12.83 10.91 1.53
C ALA A 57 12.17 10.10 2.66
N LEU A 58 11.66 8.91 2.39
CA LEU A 58 11.13 7.98 3.41
C LEU A 58 12.17 7.57 4.46
N ARG A 59 13.45 7.57 4.12
CA ARG A 59 14.51 7.12 5.03
C ARG A 59 14.72 8.07 6.19
N ASN A 60 14.67 9.37 5.91
CA ASN A 60 15.07 10.44 6.84
C ASN A 60 13.92 11.38 7.19
N GLY A 61 12.72 11.12 6.69
CA GLY A 61 11.56 12.00 6.91
C GLY A 61 10.90 11.75 8.27
N ALA A 62 10.89 12.76 9.14
CA ALA A 62 10.18 12.73 10.43
C ALA A 62 8.70 12.32 10.31
N PRO A 63 7.94 12.71 9.26
CA PRO A 63 6.54 12.30 9.11
C PRO A 63 6.30 10.80 9.00
N PHE A 64 7.35 10.01 8.73
CA PHE A 64 7.28 8.55 8.57
C PHE A 64 8.00 7.79 9.69
N ALA A 65 8.29 8.45 10.80
CA ALA A 65 8.88 7.83 11.99
C ALA A 65 7.84 6.96 12.73
N ASP A 66 6.63 7.49 12.88
CA ASP A 66 5.54 6.89 13.65
C ASP A 66 4.48 6.22 12.75
N LEU A 67 4.95 5.29 11.92
CA LEU A 67 4.05 4.47 11.11
C LEU A 67 3.42 3.36 11.96
N PRO A 68 2.18 2.91 11.64
CA PRO A 68 1.58 1.73 12.23
C PRO A 68 2.48 0.50 12.11
N LYS A 69 2.38 -0.43 13.07
CA LYS A 69 3.25 -1.61 13.18
C LYS A 69 3.41 -2.41 11.87
N PRO A 70 2.34 -2.71 11.10
CA PRO A 70 2.48 -3.45 9.84
C PRO A 70 3.36 -2.71 8.83
N LEU A 71 3.18 -1.39 8.68
CA LEU A 71 4.00 -0.57 7.79
C LEU A 71 5.45 -0.45 8.26
N LEU A 72 5.71 -0.43 9.57
CA LEU A 72 7.07 -0.48 10.10
C LEU A 72 7.75 -1.82 9.79
N LEU A 73 7.03 -2.94 9.91
CA LEU A 73 7.54 -4.27 9.58
C LEU A 73 7.84 -4.37 8.08
N LEU A 74 6.92 -3.91 7.23
CA LEU A 74 7.13 -3.81 5.79
C LEU A 74 8.38 -2.98 5.47
N LYS A 75 8.49 -1.76 6.03
CA LYS A 75 9.66 -0.88 5.85
C LYS A 75 10.97 -1.56 6.24
N ARG A 76 10.98 -2.33 7.34
CA ARG A 76 12.16 -3.11 7.77
C ARG A 76 12.51 -4.22 6.79
N GLY A 77 11.53 -4.98 6.31
CA GLY A 77 11.72 -6.02 5.32
C GLY A 77 12.29 -5.47 4.01
N LEU A 78 11.74 -4.36 3.54
CA LEU A 78 12.12 -3.71 2.30
C LEU A 78 13.51 -3.05 2.33
N ARG A 79 14.11 -2.77 3.50
CA ARG A 79 15.47 -2.16 3.59
C ARG A 79 16.55 -2.96 2.87
N ARG A 80 16.37 -4.26 2.68
CA ARG A 80 17.31 -5.16 1.99
C ARG A 80 17.08 -5.23 0.48
N HIS A 81 15.99 -4.65 -0.02
CA HIS A 81 15.62 -4.67 -1.43
C HIS A 81 16.06 -3.37 -2.11
N THR A 82 16.66 -3.47 -3.28
CA THR A 82 17.16 -2.32 -4.05
C THR A 82 16.07 -1.28 -4.33
N ASN A 83 14.82 -1.71 -4.53
CA ASN A 83 13.67 -0.85 -4.81
C ASN A 83 12.74 -0.67 -3.60
N GLY A 84 13.20 -0.96 -2.37
CA GLY A 84 12.35 -0.99 -1.18
C GLY A 84 11.62 0.33 -0.91
N ASP A 85 12.30 1.47 -1.08
CA ASP A 85 11.68 2.79 -0.88
C ASP A 85 10.56 3.05 -1.90
N ARG A 86 10.74 2.58 -3.14
CA ARG A 86 9.73 2.71 -4.19
C ARG A 86 8.50 1.85 -3.91
N VAL A 87 8.71 0.60 -3.47
CA VAL A 87 7.63 -0.29 -3.03
C VAL A 87 6.85 0.36 -1.88
N MET A 88 7.55 0.85 -0.86
CA MET A 88 6.92 1.53 0.28
C MET A 88 6.12 2.77 -0.14
N THR A 89 6.65 3.56 -1.08
CA THR A 89 5.95 4.73 -1.63
C THR A 89 4.65 4.33 -2.33
N GLN A 90 4.66 3.29 -3.16
CA GLN A 90 3.47 2.80 -3.85
C GLN A 90 2.39 2.32 -2.87
N VAL A 91 2.79 1.64 -1.80
CA VAL A 91 1.87 1.20 -0.74
C VAL A 91 1.26 2.40 -0.01
N LEU A 92 2.07 3.39 0.36
CA LEU A 92 1.58 4.61 1.02
C LEU A 92 0.70 5.46 0.10
N ALA A 93 0.97 5.49 -1.21
CA ALA A 93 0.14 6.18 -2.20
C ALA A 93 -1.28 5.58 -2.33
N ALA A 94 -1.47 4.34 -1.94
CA ALA A 94 -2.80 3.72 -1.90
C ALA A 94 -3.66 4.18 -0.70
N VAL A 95 -3.04 4.72 0.37
CA VAL A 95 -3.77 5.11 1.60
C VAL A 95 -4.85 6.17 1.36
N PRO A 96 -4.63 7.25 0.60
CA PRO A 96 -5.67 8.25 0.36
C PRO A 96 -6.90 7.70 -0.40
N VAL A 97 -6.71 6.64 -1.20
CA VAL A 97 -7.77 6.06 -2.04
C VAL A 97 -8.51 4.94 -1.31
N ALA A 98 -7.79 4.02 -0.72
CA ALA A 98 -8.34 2.80 -0.13
C ALA A 98 -8.62 2.90 1.38
N GLY A 99 -8.08 3.92 2.03
CA GLY A 99 -8.09 4.07 3.49
C GLY A 99 -6.93 3.33 4.16
N LEU A 100 -6.53 3.84 5.32
CA LEU A 100 -5.39 3.29 6.06
C LEU A 100 -5.65 1.86 6.52
N ASP A 101 -6.83 1.57 7.07
CA ASP A 101 -7.15 0.26 7.64
C ASP A 101 -7.08 -0.85 6.59
N ALA A 102 -7.63 -0.62 5.39
CA ALA A 102 -7.55 -1.60 4.30
C ALA A 102 -6.11 -1.87 3.86
N VAL A 103 -5.29 -0.81 3.80
CA VAL A 103 -3.86 -0.94 3.47
C VAL A 103 -3.12 -1.73 4.55
N LEU A 104 -3.40 -1.49 5.83
CA LEU A 104 -2.77 -2.22 6.93
C LEU A 104 -3.10 -3.72 6.87
N VAL A 105 -4.36 -4.08 6.66
CA VAL A 105 -4.79 -5.49 6.50
C VAL A 105 -4.10 -6.14 5.30
N ALA A 106 -4.05 -5.45 4.15
CA ALA A 106 -3.37 -5.97 2.96
C ALA A 106 -1.87 -6.22 3.22
N VAL A 107 -1.22 -5.30 3.91
CA VAL A 107 0.20 -5.43 4.29
C VAL A 107 0.41 -6.60 5.25
N GLU A 108 -0.43 -6.78 6.25
CA GLU A 108 -0.34 -7.91 7.20
C GLU A 108 -0.43 -9.26 6.47
N LEU A 109 -1.42 -9.44 5.61
CA LEU A 109 -1.60 -10.66 4.82
C LEU A 109 -0.38 -10.97 3.93
N VAL A 110 0.21 -9.93 3.34
CA VAL A 110 1.40 -10.10 2.49
C VAL A 110 2.66 -10.39 3.33
N LEU A 111 2.80 -9.80 4.51
CA LEU A 111 3.89 -10.12 5.43
C LEU A 111 3.85 -11.59 5.86
N GLU A 112 2.65 -12.14 6.12
CA GLU A 112 2.45 -13.55 6.45
C GLU A 112 2.85 -14.48 5.28
N SER A 113 2.58 -14.06 4.03
CA SER A 113 2.97 -14.83 2.84
C SER A 113 4.47 -14.79 2.52
N GLY A 114 5.21 -13.86 3.12
CA GLY A 114 6.65 -13.68 2.90
C GLY A 114 7.06 -13.01 1.58
N SER A 115 6.12 -12.64 0.72
CA SER A 115 6.38 -12.01 -0.58
C SER A 115 6.22 -10.49 -0.51
N LEU A 116 7.33 -9.76 -0.35
CA LEU A 116 7.35 -8.30 -0.17
C LEU A 116 7.40 -7.57 -1.52
N SER A 117 6.30 -7.57 -2.27
CA SER A 117 6.20 -6.79 -3.52
C SER A 117 5.02 -5.83 -3.47
N ALA A 118 5.17 -4.66 -4.14
CA ALA A 118 4.09 -3.68 -4.25
C ALA A 118 2.88 -4.27 -4.97
N ASP A 119 3.11 -4.98 -6.07
CA ASP A 119 2.04 -5.58 -6.88
C ASP A 119 1.22 -6.58 -6.07
N HIS A 120 1.87 -7.39 -5.22
CA HIS A 120 1.17 -8.33 -4.36
C HIS A 120 0.30 -7.59 -3.33
N ILE A 121 0.84 -6.58 -2.66
CA ILE A 121 0.09 -5.77 -1.68
C ILE A 121 -1.10 -5.07 -2.36
N LEU A 122 -0.88 -4.44 -3.52
CA LEU A 122 -1.93 -3.74 -4.26
C LEU A 122 -3.01 -4.70 -4.79
N ASN A 123 -2.64 -5.90 -5.23
CA ASN A 123 -3.59 -6.94 -5.65
C ASN A 123 -4.44 -7.42 -4.47
N VAL A 124 -3.84 -7.68 -3.31
CA VAL A 124 -4.58 -8.04 -2.10
C VAL A 124 -5.52 -6.90 -1.70
N LEU A 125 -5.03 -5.66 -1.72
CA LEU A 125 -5.83 -4.47 -1.42
C LEU A 125 -7.02 -4.32 -2.38
N ALA A 126 -6.79 -4.47 -3.69
CA ALA A 126 -7.85 -4.43 -4.68
C ALA A 126 -8.93 -5.49 -4.43
N ARG A 127 -8.54 -6.69 -4.02
CA ARG A 127 -9.48 -7.77 -3.67
C ARG A 127 -10.27 -7.46 -2.39
N LEU A 128 -9.64 -6.86 -1.40
CA LEU A 128 -10.30 -6.46 -0.14
C LEU A 128 -11.29 -5.31 -0.36
N THR A 129 -10.99 -4.39 -1.25
CA THR A 129 -11.83 -3.22 -1.55
C THR A 129 -12.85 -3.47 -2.66
N SER A 130 -12.71 -4.55 -3.43
CA SER A 130 -13.66 -4.93 -4.48
C SER A 130 -14.95 -5.46 -3.87
N THR A 131 -16.02 -4.68 -3.98
CA THR A 131 -17.36 -5.05 -3.47
C THR A 131 -18.15 -5.93 -4.46
N ALA A 132 -17.71 -6.03 -5.70
CA ALA A 132 -18.40 -6.75 -6.75
C ALA A 132 -17.72 -8.09 -7.06
N ALA A 133 -18.45 -9.19 -6.92
CA ALA A 133 -18.10 -10.41 -7.62
C ALA A 133 -18.02 -10.09 -9.13
N PRO A 134 -16.96 -10.56 -9.84
CA PRO A 134 -16.91 -10.34 -11.28
C PRO A 134 -18.20 -10.86 -11.90
N PRO A 135 -18.81 -10.11 -12.85
CA PRO A 135 -20.02 -10.57 -13.50
C PRO A 135 -19.76 -11.97 -14.08
N SER A 136 -20.65 -12.90 -13.79
CA SER A 136 -20.62 -14.22 -14.40
C SER A 136 -20.65 -14.01 -15.91
N ALA A 137 -19.58 -14.38 -16.60
CA ALA A 137 -19.55 -14.33 -18.05
C ALA A 137 -20.51 -15.40 -18.57
N GLU A 138 -21.67 -15.00 -19.04
CA GLU A 138 -22.54 -15.88 -19.82
C GLU A 138 -21.85 -16.20 -21.14
N THR A 139 -21.30 -17.40 -21.24
CA THR A 139 -20.72 -17.87 -22.49
C THR A 139 -21.74 -18.76 -23.20
N SER A 140 -21.92 -18.57 -24.50
CA SER A 140 -22.70 -19.46 -25.35
C SER A 140 -22.00 -20.81 -25.60
N LEU A 141 -20.76 -20.96 -25.11
CA LEU A 141 -19.99 -22.18 -25.21
C LEU A 141 -20.44 -23.19 -24.16
N GLN A 142 -21.17 -24.21 -24.59
CA GLN A 142 -21.45 -25.35 -23.76
C GLN A 142 -20.43 -26.45 -24.00
N LEU A 143 -19.75 -26.87 -22.95
CA LEU A 143 -18.86 -28.01 -23.02
C LEU A 143 -19.69 -29.27 -23.24
N LYS A 144 -19.52 -29.93 -24.41
CA LYS A 144 -20.21 -31.20 -24.73
C LYS A 144 -19.78 -32.36 -23.82
N VAL A 145 -18.61 -32.25 -23.22
CA VAL A 145 -18.04 -33.23 -22.30
C VAL A 145 -17.41 -32.49 -21.11
N ALA A 146 -17.66 -32.92 -19.90
CA ALA A 146 -17.05 -32.34 -18.72
C ALA A 146 -15.53 -32.47 -18.80
N PRO A 147 -14.75 -31.41 -18.47
CA PRO A 147 -13.29 -31.49 -18.50
C PRO A 147 -12.82 -32.48 -17.43
N VAL A 148 -12.11 -33.52 -17.87
CA VAL A 148 -11.46 -34.48 -16.98
C VAL A 148 -9.99 -34.07 -16.85
N ALA A 149 -9.53 -33.84 -15.62
CA ALA A 149 -8.15 -33.51 -15.36
C ALA A 149 -7.25 -34.71 -15.73
N ASN A 150 -6.37 -34.54 -16.72
CA ASN A 150 -5.38 -35.54 -17.09
C ASN A 150 -4.10 -35.34 -16.25
N THR A 151 -4.09 -35.93 -15.07
CA THR A 151 -2.93 -35.85 -14.14
C THR A 151 -1.73 -36.64 -14.65
N ALA A 152 -1.92 -37.68 -15.48
CA ALA A 152 -0.83 -38.47 -16.05
C ALA A 152 0.11 -37.64 -16.96
N ARG A 153 -0.36 -36.47 -17.45
CA ARG A 153 0.50 -35.52 -18.20
C ARG A 153 1.59 -34.92 -17.31
N TYR A 154 1.31 -34.71 -16.04
CA TYR A 154 2.28 -34.14 -15.08
C TYR A 154 3.27 -35.20 -14.58
N ASP A 155 2.86 -36.46 -14.53
CA ASP A 155 3.77 -37.58 -14.13
C ASP A 155 4.88 -37.78 -15.16
N ARG A 156 4.65 -37.50 -16.44
CA ARG A 156 5.70 -37.54 -17.47
C ARG A 156 6.79 -36.46 -17.28
N LEU A 157 6.47 -35.33 -16.66
CA LEU A 157 7.48 -34.30 -16.37
C LEU A 157 8.44 -34.70 -15.27
N ARG A 158 8.00 -35.56 -14.34
CA ARG A 158 8.88 -36.08 -13.27
C ARG A 158 9.87 -37.13 -13.75
N THR A 159 9.52 -37.93 -14.76
CA THR A 159 10.40 -38.97 -15.32
C THR A 159 11.53 -38.41 -16.17
N THR A 160 11.34 -37.20 -16.77
CA THR A 160 12.39 -36.55 -17.60
C THR A 160 13.56 -35.99 -16.77
N ASP A 161 13.30 -35.62 -15.49
CA ASP A 161 14.34 -35.07 -14.60
C ASP A 161 15.25 -36.17 -13.97
N GLU A 162 14.80 -37.40 -13.92
CA GLU A 162 15.61 -38.52 -13.39
C GLU A 162 16.59 -39.09 -14.43
N GLU A 163 16.25 -39.06 -15.71
CA GLU A 163 17.16 -39.53 -16.78
C GLU A 163 18.33 -38.55 -17.04
N THR A 164 18.15 -37.24 -16.81
CA THR A 164 19.22 -36.24 -16.97
C THR A 164 20.18 -36.17 -15.80
N ARG A 165 19.90 -36.85 -14.69
CA ARG A 165 20.73 -36.81 -13.48
C ARG A 165 21.68 -38.02 -13.38
N ASN A 166 21.55 -39.01 -14.27
CA ASN A 166 22.35 -40.24 -14.32
C ASN A 166 23.15 -40.43 -15.63
N ALA A 167 23.37 -39.35 -16.41
CA ALA A 167 24.22 -39.35 -17.59
C ALA A 167 25.53 -38.59 -17.37
#